data_44fe42d07d5a6ed775b24108e40185d2
#
_entry.id   44fe42d07d5a6ed775b24108e40185d2
#
_cell.length_a   1.000
_cell.length_b   1.000
_cell.length_c   1.000
_cell.angle_alpha   90.00
_cell.angle_beta   90.00
_cell.angle_gamma   90.00
#
_symmetry.space_group_name_H-M   'P 1'
#
loop_
_entity.id
_entity.type
_entity.pdbx_description
1 polymer ?
#
loop_
_entity_poly.entity_id
_entity_poly.type
_entity_poly.pdbx_seq_one_letter_code
_entity_poly.pdbx_strand_id
1 'polypeptide(L)'
;MEEEKKDNGGYEAEGNPLVGLIRSYFQQAETSKVYDEKRWLRAYRNYRGLYGPEMAFRENEKSRVFVKVTKTKVLASFGQIIEVLFSQGKFPLGINPTSVPEDIAERAHLKAQQQQPPQEPEQPDTYGFNGDGRNIPAGATADDLMKTLAQEYENVGFTEGPSSQGEPQIEPARMAAEKMQKLIHDQLEESKAITIMRHVFFEMALLGTGILKGPFTDLKEYHSFDSGEDDEGNEINVHVKKLKSTPSIEAVSCWDFYPDPNATSIHDCDYVIQRHSYNKQQFEDLAEKPMFNAEAVRECLEMGPNYQTRGFESSLYDRENITSIYKNRFEVLEYWGIIDRKTADECGLSYETTGDVVSINAWICGNKVLRMVENPFSPTRLPYLVCPYELNPYQFFGVGIPENMEDSQMVMNGHARMAIDNLALAGNLVFDVDETMLVPGQDMKVFPGKIFRRQSGQTGQAIHGVKFPNTAYENLQMFDKFRQIADEATGIPSYSHGATGVQSTTRTAAGMSMLMGAAALSIKTVIKNIDDYLLKPLGESLFYWNMQFNDDAPHIKGDLEIKAQGTSSLMQKEVRSQRLMTFMQ
;
A
#
# COMPACT_ATOMS: atom_id res chain seq x y z
N MET A 1 0.46 -63.34 6.18
CA MET A 1 0.27 -61.94 6.56
C MET A 1 1.55 -61.23 6.18
N GLU A 2 1.58 -60.73 4.96
CA GLU A 2 2.68 -59.92 4.41
C GLU A 2 2.34 -58.48 4.67
N GLU A 3 3.22 -57.82 5.42
CA GLU A 3 3.16 -56.38 5.65
C GLU A 3 3.59 -55.65 4.37
N GLU A 4 2.64 -55.00 3.73
CA GLU A 4 2.92 -54.02 2.69
C GLU A 4 3.69 -52.84 3.29
N LYS A 5 4.98 -52.81 3.02
CA LYS A 5 5.80 -51.60 3.17
C LYS A 5 5.27 -50.55 2.20
N LYS A 6 4.59 -49.55 2.70
CA LYS A 6 4.37 -48.30 1.98
C LYS A 6 5.72 -47.69 1.67
N ASP A 7 6.12 -47.82 0.43
CA ASP A 7 7.25 -47.12 -0.17
C ASP A 7 6.94 -45.61 -0.17
N ASN A 8 7.54 -44.90 0.78
CA ASN A 8 7.60 -43.44 0.73
C ASN A 8 8.59 -43.10 -0.38
N GLY A 9 8.07 -42.95 -1.60
CA GLY A 9 8.83 -42.51 -2.75
C GLY A 9 9.47 -41.14 -2.47
N GLY A 10 10.65 -41.17 -1.88
CA GLY A 10 11.56 -40.05 -1.90
C GLY A 10 11.91 -39.78 -3.36
N TYR A 11 11.48 -38.65 -3.87
CA TYR A 11 11.97 -38.15 -5.15
C TYR A 11 13.46 -37.89 -5.00
N GLU A 12 14.29 -38.86 -5.39
CA GLU A 12 15.69 -38.65 -5.71
C GLU A 12 15.72 -37.71 -6.93
N ALA A 13 15.82 -36.43 -6.66
CA ALA A 13 16.08 -35.43 -7.66
C ALA A 13 17.54 -35.57 -8.09
N GLU A 14 17.79 -36.25 -9.20
CA GLU A 14 18.98 -36.00 -10.03
C GLU A 14 18.91 -34.55 -10.53
N GLY A 15 19.15 -33.56 -9.65
CA GLY A 15 19.02 -32.14 -9.94
C GLY A 15 19.89 -31.31 -9.02
N ASN A 16 20.26 -30.14 -9.47
CA ASN A 16 21.04 -29.15 -8.72
C ASN A 16 20.49 -29.01 -7.29
N PRO A 17 21.32 -29.21 -6.24
CA PRO A 17 20.88 -29.19 -4.83
C PRO A 17 20.18 -27.90 -4.44
N LEU A 18 20.55 -26.76 -5.05
CA LEU A 18 19.90 -25.47 -4.86
C LEU A 18 18.42 -25.49 -5.28
N VAL A 19 18.07 -26.14 -6.39
CA VAL A 19 16.70 -26.22 -6.86
C VAL A 19 15.84 -27.02 -5.87
N GLY A 20 16.38 -28.12 -5.35
CA GLY A 20 15.73 -28.91 -4.31
C GLY A 20 15.46 -28.11 -3.04
N LEU A 21 16.44 -27.34 -2.58
CA LEU A 21 16.37 -26.46 -1.42
C LEU A 21 15.28 -25.38 -1.61
N ILE A 22 15.36 -24.60 -2.70
CA ILE A 22 14.41 -23.51 -2.97
C ILE A 22 12.97 -24.04 -3.10
N ARG A 23 12.78 -25.20 -3.73
CA ARG A 23 11.45 -25.81 -3.82
C ARG A 23 10.91 -26.26 -2.47
N SER A 24 11.75 -26.83 -1.62
CA SER A 24 11.37 -27.20 -0.26
C SER A 24 10.92 -25.97 0.52
N TYR A 25 11.68 -24.90 0.48
CA TYR A 25 11.33 -23.63 1.12
C TYR A 25 10.05 -23.02 0.55
N PHE A 26 9.88 -23.06 -0.77
CA PHE A 26 8.67 -22.59 -1.40
C PHE A 26 7.44 -23.36 -0.95
N GLN A 27 7.52 -24.70 -0.88
CA GLN A 27 6.42 -25.54 -0.44
C GLN A 27 6.06 -25.31 1.04
N GLN A 28 7.06 -25.11 1.89
CA GLN A 28 6.84 -24.74 3.29
C GLN A 28 6.13 -23.38 3.42
N ALA A 29 6.63 -22.36 2.71
CA ALA A 29 6.04 -21.03 2.72
C ALA A 29 4.63 -21.03 2.11
N GLU A 30 4.39 -21.78 1.03
CA GLU A 30 3.06 -21.96 0.41
C GLU A 30 2.09 -22.59 1.41
N THR A 31 2.49 -23.64 2.11
CA THR A 31 1.64 -24.32 3.09
C THR A 31 1.27 -23.42 4.26
N SER A 32 2.22 -22.66 4.78
CA SER A 32 1.99 -21.69 5.85
C SER A 32 1.04 -20.57 5.42
N LYS A 33 1.19 -20.09 4.19
CA LYS A 33 0.44 -18.97 3.63
C LYS A 33 -1.05 -19.27 3.34
N VAL A 34 -1.45 -20.52 3.27
CA VAL A 34 -2.86 -20.92 2.99
C VAL A 34 -3.87 -20.25 3.91
N TYR A 35 -3.50 -20.03 5.18
CA TYR A 35 -4.35 -19.33 6.15
C TYR A 35 -4.57 -17.87 5.74
N ASP A 36 -3.51 -17.17 5.38
CA ASP A 36 -3.56 -15.78 4.95
C ASP A 36 -4.31 -15.62 3.61
N GLU A 37 -4.11 -16.55 2.68
CA GLU A 37 -4.83 -16.54 1.39
C GLU A 37 -6.35 -16.65 1.59
N LYS A 38 -6.81 -17.50 2.52
CA LYS A 38 -8.25 -17.59 2.87
C LYS A 38 -8.76 -16.28 3.47
N ARG A 39 -7.99 -15.66 4.36
CA ARG A 39 -8.31 -14.38 5.00
C ARG A 39 -8.41 -13.26 3.95
N TRP A 40 -7.46 -13.19 3.02
CA TRP A 40 -7.46 -12.21 1.93
C TRP A 40 -8.59 -12.43 0.92
N LEU A 41 -8.95 -13.67 0.61
CA LEU A 41 -10.10 -13.95 -0.23
C LEU A 41 -11.42 -13.45 0.38
N ARG A 42 -11.60 -13.63 1.69
CA ARG A 42 -12.77 -13.06 2.40
C ARG A 42 -12.76 -11.54 2.36
N ALA A 43 -11.61 -10.92 2.64
CA ALA A 43 -11.43 -9.47 2.54
C ALA A 43 -11.78 -8.95 1.15
N TYR A 44 -11.26 -9.58 0.10
CA TYR A 44 -11.54 -9.21 -1.29
C TYR A 44 -13.01 -9.39 -1.68
N ARG A 45 -13.64 -10.49 -1.27
CA ARG A 45 -15.08 -10.72 -1.50
C ARG A 45 -15.94 -9.66 -0.81
N ASN A 46 -15.64 -9.32 0.44
CA ASN A 46 -16.31 -8.26 1.18
C ASN A 46 -16.16 -6.89 0.48
N TYR A 47 -14.98 -6.59 -0.03
CA TYR A 47 -14.75 -5.38 -0.83
C TYR A 47 -15.55 -5.39 -2.16
N ARG A 48 -15.57 -6.51 -2.88
CA ARG A 48 -16.32 -6.65 -4.13
C ARG A 48 -17.84 -6.68 -3.91
N GLY A 49 -18.28 -7.07 -2.73
CA GLY A 49 -19.69 -7.29 -2.40
C GLY A 49 -20.18 -8.64 -2.92
N LEU A 50 -19.37 -9.66 -2.76
CA LEU A 50 -19.65 -11.04 -3.16
C LEU A 50 -19.78 -11.91 -1.92
N TYR A 51 -20.80 -12.77 -1.90
CA TYR A 51 -20.94 -13.78 -0.88
C TYR A 51 -19.95 -14.93 -1.13
N GLY A 52 -19.32 -15.41 -0.06
CA GLY A 52 -18.46 -16.59 -0.14
C GLY A 52 -19.26 -17.88 -0.34
N PRO A 53 -18.62 -18.95 -0.83
CA PRO A 53 -19.27 -20.26 -1.01
C PRO A 53 -19.71 -20.88 0.32
N GLU A 54 -19.18 -20.40 1.43
CA GLU A 54 -19.52 -20.84 2.80
C GLU A 54 -20.87 -20.31 3.27
N MET A 55 -21.41 -19.27 2.59
CA MET A 55 -22.67 -18.64 2.98
C MET A 55 -23.87 -19.46 2.54
N ALA A 56 -24.48 -20.17 3.50
CA ALA A 56 -25.73 -20.86 3.27
C ALA A 56 -26.92 -19.88 3.46
N PHE A 57 -27.69 -19.68 2.41
CA PHE A 57 -28.94 -18.94 2.47
C PHE A 57 -30.09 -19.87 2.92
N ARG A 58 -31.01 -19.35 3.73
CA ARG A 58 -32.22 -20.09 4.10
C ARG A 58 -33.12 -20.23 2.86
N GLU A 59 -33.85 -21.32 2.76
CA GLU A 59 -34.78 -21.59 1.62
C GLU A 59 -35.80 -20.45 1.43
N ASN A 60 -36.26 -19.85 2.50
CA ASN A 60 -37.24 -18.76 2.48
C ASN A 60 -36.61 -17.37 2.26
N GLU A 61 -35.30 -17.24 2.27
CA GLU A 61 -34.59 -15.99 2.06
C GLU A 61 -34.42 -15.74 0.56
N LYS A 62 -35.13 -14.72 0.04
CA LYS A 62 -35.13 -14.39 -1.39
C LYS A 62 -34.15 -13.27 -1.75
N SER A 63 -33.95 -12.33 -0.83
CA SER A 63 -33.02 -11.21 -1.05
C SER A 63 -31.57 -11.71 -1.11
N ARG A 64 -30.82 -11.19 -2.08
CA ARG A 64 -29.38 -11.45 -2.25
C ARG A 64 -28.56 -10.15 -2.21
N VAL A 65 -29.14 -9.11 -1.62
CA VAL A 65 -28.50 -7.80 -1.54
C VAL A 65 -27.27 -7.87 -0.66
N PHE A 66 -26.16 -7.30 -1.15
CA PHE A 66 -24.94 -7.06 -0.41
C PHE A 66 -24.69 -5.56 -0.30
N VAL A 67 -24.63 -5.02 0.92
CA VAL A 67 -24.36 -3.60 1.18
C VAL A 67 -22.85 -3.39 1.28
N LYS A 68 -22.24 -2.66 0.33
CA LYS A 68 -20.80 -2.55 0.18
C LYS A 68 -20.15 -1.53 1.12
N VAL A 69 -20.38 -1.65 2.43
CA VAL A 69 -19.79 -0.74 3.44
C VAL A 69 -18.27 -0.89 3.47
N THR A 70 -17.77 -2.12 3.42
CA THR A 70 -16.32 -2.42 3.36
C THR A 70 -15.63 -1.68 2.22
N LYS A 71 -16.23 -1.69 1.01
CA LYS A 71 -15.67 -0.97 -0.15
C LYS A 71 -15.50 0.52 0.14
N THR A 72 -16.52 1.13 0.72
CA THR A 72 -16.48 2.57 1.03
C THR A 72 -15.39 2.90 2.04
N LYS A 73 -15.21 2.06 3.06
CA LYS A 73 -14.18 2.23 4.09
C LYS A 73 -12.76 2.08 3.53
N VAL A 74 -12.51 1.05 2.72
CA VAL A 74 -11.20 0.83 2.08
C VAL A 74 -10.84 2.01 1.19
N LEU A 75 -11.78 2.48 0.35
CA LEU A 75 -11.53 3.62 -0.53
C LEU A 75 -11.34 4.93 0.24
N ALA A 76 -12.06 5.13 1.35
CA ALA A 76 -11.89 6.30 2.21
C ALA A 76 -10.51 6.35 2.86
N SER A 77 -10.06 5.25 3.46
CA SER A 77 -8.72 5.16 4.04
C SER A 77 -7.62 5.34 3.00
N PHE A 78 -7.73 4.63 1.89
CA PHE A 78 -6.78 4.77 0.77
C PHE A 78 -6.69 6.22 0.29
N GLY A 79 -7.84 6.89 0.10
CA GLY A 79 -7.88 8.31 -0.30
C GLY A 79 -7.21 9.23 0.72
N GLN A 80 -7.45 9.00 2.02
CA GLN A 80 -6.83 9.77 3.10
C GLN A 80 -5.31 9.57 3.16
N ILE A 81 -4.82 8.33 3.00
CA ILE A 81 -3.38 8.04 2.96
C ILE A 81 -2.72 8.79 1.79
N ILE A 82 -3.29 8.69 0.58
CA ILE A 82 -2.77 9.37 -0.61
C ILE A 82 -2.78 10.89 -0.43
N GLU A 83 -3.85 11.43 0.12
CA GLU A 83 -3.97 12.87 0.35
C GLU A 83 -2.94 13.37 1.38
N VAL A 84 -2.71 12.63 2.46
CA VAL A 84 -1.72 13.02 3.46
C VAL A 84 -0.31 12.99 2.89
N LEU A 85 0.06 11.92 2.19
CA LEU A 85 1.44 11.71 1.73
C LEU A 85 1.79 12.51 0.47
N PHE A 86 0.87 12.65 -0.47
CA PHE A 86 1.19 13.18 -1.81
C PHE A 86 0.42 14.43 -2.22
N SER A 87 -0.32 15.08 -1.31
CA SER A 87 -1.08 16.29 -1.66
C SER A 87 -0.23 17.46 -2.16
N GLN A 88 1.05 17.50 -1.81
CA GLN A 88 1.98 18.54 -2.25
C GLN A 88 2.72 18.17 -3.55
N GLY A 89 2.45 17.01 -4.14
CA GLY A 89 3.14 16.51 -5.33
C GLY A 89 4.61 16.12 -5.12
N LYS A 90 5.10 16.16 -3.88
CA LYS A 90 6.46 15.77 -3.52
C LYS A 90 6.45 14.56 -2.61
N PHE A 91 7.51 13.75 -2.69
CA PHE A 91 7.70 12.63 -1.79
C PHE A 91 8.03 13.14 -0.37
N PRO A 92 7.40 12.60 0.67
CA PRO A 92 7.63 13.03 2.05
C PRO A 92 8.91 12.40 2.64
N LEU A 93 10.05 12.67 2.01
CA LEU A 93 11.38 12.26 2.43
C LEU A 93 12.27 13.48 2.63
N GLY A 94 12.96 13.55 3.76
CA GLY A 94 13.97 14.53 4.07
C GLY A 94 15.32 13.86 4.33
N ILE A 95 16.40 14.51 3.94
CA ILE A 95 17.76 14.04 4.19
C ILE A 95 18.50 15.12 4.96
N ASN A 96 19.00 14.74 6.12
CA ASN A 96 19.77 15.62 6.99
C ASN A 96 21.21 15.11 7.08
N PRO A 97 22.20 16.00 7.31
CA PRO A 97 23.53 15.54 7.68
C PRO A 97 23.48 14.82 9.04
N THR A 98 24.30 13.81 9.21
CA THR A 98 24.46 13.12 10.49
C THR A 98 24.97 14.10 11.55
N SER A 99 24.48 13.99 12.79
CA SER A 99 24.95 14.83 13.89
C SER A 99 26.45 14.60 14.13
N VAL A 100 27.20 15.68 14.17
CA VAL A 100 28.66 15.65 14.38
C VAL A 100 28.92 15.68 15.89
N PRO A 101 29.88 14.89 16.43
CA PRO A 101 30.29 14.98 17.83
C PRO A 101 30.64 16.43 18.23
N GLU A 102 30.23 16.84 19.43
CA GLU A 102 30.35 18.22 19.93
C GLU A 102 31.76 18.79 19.80
N ASP A 103 32.78 17.99 20.08
CA ASP A 103 34.21 18.39 20.00
C ASP A 103 34.69 18.72 18.56
N ILE A 104 34.12 18.10 17.55
CA ILE A 104 34.41 18.40 16.13
C ILE A 104 33.60 19.61 15.68
N ALA A 105 32.38 19.73 16.17
CA ALA A 105 31.51 20.86 15.89
C ALA A 105 32.04 22.18 16.47
N GLU A 106 32.52 22.19 17.72
CA GLU A 106 33.17 23.35 18.33
C GLU A 106 34.41 23.80 17.57
N ARG A 107 35.26 22.86 17.10
CA ARG A 107 36.42 23.18 16.25
C ARG A 107 36.04 23.77 14.91
N ALA A 108 34.93 23.35 14.32
CA ALA A 108 34.42 23.88 13.06
C ALA A 108 33.87 25.31 13.27
N HIS A 109 33.14 25.56 14.36
CA HIS A 109 32.67 26.87 14.74
C HIS A 109 33.80 27.87 15.01
N LEU A 110 34.85 27.47 15.74
CA LEU A 110 36.01 28.30 15.99
C LEU A 110 36.74 28.68 14.70
N LYS A 111 36.83 27.73 13.74
CA LYS A 111 37.43 28.03 12.42
C LYS A 111 36.54 28.95 11.57
N ALA A 112 35.22 28.79 11.61
CA ALA A 112 34.31 29.68 10.89
C ALA A 112 34.29 31.10 11.44
N GLN A 113 34.37 31.28 12.78
CA GLN A 113 34.49 32.59 13.42
C GLN A 113 35.82 33.30 13.09
N GLN A 114 36.91 32.55 12.92
CA GLN A 114 38.21 33.09 12.53
C GLN A 114 38.29 33.51 11.06
N GLN A 115 37.38 33.05 10.21
CA GLN A 115 37.33 33.35 8.77
C GLN A 115 36.32 34.45 8.41
N GLN A 116 35.49 34.91 9.35
CA GLN A 116 34.62 36.06 9.10
C GLN A 116 35.44 37.37 9.12
N PRO A 117 35.34 38.20 8.07
CA PRO A 117 35.92 39.53 8.13
C PRO A 117 35.27 40.33 9.25
N PRO A 118 35.99 41.25 9.93
CA PRO A 118 35.44 42.03 11.04
C PRO A 118 34.20 42.80 10.56
N GLN A 119 33.05 42.49 11.17
CA GLN A 119 31.83 43.25 10.93
C GLN A 119 32.03 44.68 11.40
N GLU A 120 31.84 45.64 10.51
CA GLU A 120 31.72 47.04 10.89
C GLU A 120 30.53 47.20 11.85
N PRO A 121 30.65 47.99 12.93
CA PRO A 121 29.55 48.16 13.86
C PRO A 121 28.38 48.88 13.15
N GLU A 122 27.27 48.15 13.02
CA GLU A 122 26.00 48.70 12.54
C GLU A 122 25.59 49.88 13.47
N GLN A 123 25.29 51.00 12.85
CA GLN A 123 24.70 52.13 13.57
C GLN A 123 23.30 51.74 14.04
N PRO A 124 22.89 52.10 15.28
CA PRO A 124 21.58 51.74 15.78
C PRO A 124 20.48 52.50 15.02
N ASP A 125 19.75 51.81 14.18
CA ASP A 125 18.52 52.31 13.60
C ASP A 125 17.48 52.56 14.71
N THR A 126 16.94 53.76 14.75
CA THR A 126 15.93 54.20 15.72
C THR A 126 14.58 53.55 15.35
N TYR A 127 14.26 52.43 15.97
CA TYR A 127 12.93 51.80 15.86
C TYR A 127 12.05 52.20 17.05
N GLY A 128 10.82 52.66 16.74
CA GLY A 128 9.81 52.92 17.77
C GLY A 128 9.17 51.64 18.29
N PHE A 129 9.12 51.48 19.60
CA PHE A 129 8.49 50.32 20.25
C PHE A 129 6.96 50.53 20.36
N ASN A 130 6.15 49.68 19.72
CA ASN A 130 4.72 49.54 20.02
C ASN A 130 4.50 48.27 20.85
N GLY A 131 3.61 48.35 21.84
CA GLY A 131 3.46 47.48 23.00
C GLY A 131 3.29 45.97 22.77
N ASP A 132 3.38 45.45 21.53
CA ASP A 132 3.22 44.01 21.20
C ASP A 132 4.56 43.32 20.87
N GLY A 133 5.70 43.95 21.10
CA GLY A 133 7.01 43.31 20.93
C GLY A 133 7.44 43.08 19.47
N ARG A 134 6.80 43.72 18.49
CA ARG A 134 7.18 43.63 17.08
C ARG A 134 7.81 44.95 16.61
N ASN A 135 8.97 44.88 15.97
CA ASN A 135 9.61 46.03 15.34
C ASN A 135 8.86 46.40 14.04
N ILE A 136 8.10 47.49 14.06
CA ILE A 136 7.42 48.05 12.89
C ILE A 136 8.04 49.43 12.59
N PRO A 137 8.46 49.72 11.34
CA PRO A 137 8.96 51.05 10.97
C PRO A 137 7.86 52.10 11.15
N ALA A 138 8.21 53.20 11.76
CA ALA A 138 7.28 54.29 11.99
C ALA A 138 6.86 54.93 10.66
N GLY A 139 5.59 54.69 10.27
CA GLY A 139 5.01 55.21 9.03
C GLY A 139 4.61 54.15 7.98
N ALA A 140 4.73 52.89 8.31
CA ALA A 140 4.32 51.79 7.40
C ALA A 140 2.82 51.82 7.14
N THR A 141 2.43 51.73 5.87
CA THR A 141 1.04 51.60 5.45
C THR A 141 0.59 50.13 5.56
N ALA A 142 -0.73 49.88 5.53
CA ALA A 142 -1.28 48.53 5.56
C ALA A 142 -0.74 47.66 4.42
N ASP A 143 -0.38 48.23 3.27
CA ASP A 143 0.25 47.57 2.14
C ASP A 143 1.69 47.12 2.42
N ASP A 144 2.45 47.90 3.20
CA ASP A 144 3.82 47.53 3.57
C ASP A 144 3.82 46.41 4.61
N LEU A 145 2.85 46.37 5.50
CA LEU A 145 2.61 45.27 6.43
C LEU A 145 2.24 43.97 5.68
N MET A 146 1.41 44.10 4.64
CA MET A 146 1.05 42.94 3.80
C MET A 146 2.22 42.44 2.97
N LYS A 147 3.09 43.29 2.48
CA LYS A 147 4.32 42.90 1.76
C LYS A 147 5.35 42.24 2.69
N THR A 148 5.51 42.73 3.90
CA THR A 148 6.42 42.13 4.89
C THR A 148 5.91 40.78 5.36
N LEU A 149 4.58 40.65 5.55
CA LEU A 149 3.94 39.37 5.82
C LEU A 149 4.02 38.41 4.61
N ALA A 150 3.89 38.90 3.37
CA ALA A 150 4.05 38.09 2.16
C ALA A 150 5.50 37.62 1.99
N GLN A 151 6.51 38.43 2.28
CA GLN A 151 7.92 38.04 2.31
C GLN A 151 8.26 37.04 3.43
N GLU A 152 7.68 37.21 4.62
CA GLU A 152 7.74 36.17 5.66
C GLU A 152 7.05 34.88 5.20
N TYR A 153 5.96 34.95 4.41
CA TYR A 153 5.28 33.80 3.84
C TYR A 153 6.06 33.11 2.71
N GLU A 154 6.80 33.83 1.88
CA GLU A 154 7.70 33.26 0.87
C GLU A 154 8.93 32.58 1.50
N ASN A 155 9.45 33.11 2.59
CA ASN A 155 10.57 32.52 3.34
C ASN A 155 10.15 31.34 4.24
N VAL A 156 8.87 31.09 4.49
CA VAL A 156 8.32 29.88 5.17
C VAL A 156 8.10 28.74 4.17
N GLY A 157 8.53 28.90 2.92
CA GLY A 157 8.68 27.82 1.98
C GLY A 157 9.85 26.93 2.37
N PHE A 158 9.57 25.78 2.98
CA PHE A 158 10.53 24.69 3.21
C PHE A 158 11.77 25.03 4.02
N THR A 159 11.61 25.44 5.27
CA THR A 159 12.64 25.26 6.27
C THR A 159 11.99 24.85 7.59
N GLU A 160 12.38 23.64 8.03
CA GLU A 160 12.48 23.26 9.43
C GLU A 160 11.17 23.09 10.20
N GLY A 161 10.79 21.82 10.39
CA GLY A 161 10.19 21.43 11.66
C GLY A 161 11.09 21.94 12.79
N PRO A 162 10.61 22.07 14.06
CA PRO A 162 11.41 22.65 15.11
C PRO A 162 12.74 21.91 15.18
N SER A 163 13.75 22.49 14.53
CA SER A 163 15.12 22.09 14.70
C SER A 163 15.38 22.19 16.18
N SER A 164 15.77 21.11 16.82
CA SER A 164 16.41 21.16 18.11
C SER A 164 17.45 22.27 18.02
N GLN A 165 17.16 23.39 18.64
CA GLN A 165 18.11 24.52 18.72
C GLN A 165 19.38 23.97 19.34
N GLY A 166 20.44 23.84 18.57
CA GLY A 166 21.75 23.67 19.15
C GLY A 166 22.74 22.74 18.48
N GLU A 167 22.42 22.00 17.41
CA GLU A 167 23.45 21.19 16.76
C GLU A 167 24.16 21.98 15.67
N PRO A 168 25.47 22.22 15.80
CA PRO A 168 26.27 22.91 14.80
C PRO A 168 26.43 22.02 13.56
N GLN A 169 25.81 22.39 12.46
CA GLN A 169 25.90 21.68 11.19
C GLN A 169 27.06 22.20 10.35
N ILE A 170 27.86 21.30 9.81
CA ILE A 170 28.93 21.67 8.89
C ILE A 170 28.30 22.02 7.53
N GLU A 171 28.50 23.22 7.03
CA GLU A 171 27.90 23.72 5.79
C GLU A 171 28.07 22.80 4.55
N PRO A 172 29.26 22.18 4.32
CA PRO A 172 29.45 21.22 3.23
C PRO A 172 28.58 19.97 3.34
N ALA A 173 28.34 19.45 4.55
CA ALA A 173 27.50 18.28 4.79
C ALA A 173 26.03 18.61 4.53
N ARG A 174 25.57 19.81 4.90
CA ARG A 174 24.22 20.30 4.59
C ARG A 174 24.00 20.41 3.07
N MET A 175 24.95 20.98 2.34
CA MET A 175 24.88 21.07 0.88
C MET A 175 24.85 19.70 0.20
N ALA A 176 25.61 18.73 0.71
CA ALA A 176 25.60 17.35 0.21
C ALA A 176 24.23 16.68 0.47
N ALA A 177 23.64 16.89 1.65
CA ALA A 177 22.33 16.38 2.01
C ALA A 177 21.24 16.95 1.10
N GLU A 178 21.21 18.27 0.86
CA GLU A 178 20.25 18.92 -0.04
C GLU A 178 20.36 18.41 -1.49
N LYS A 179 21.58 18.21 -1.99
CA LYS A 179 21.81 17.66 -3.33
C LYS A 179 21.39 16.20 -3.43
N MET A 180 21.72 15.37 -2.42
CA MET A 180 21.28 13.97 -2.36
C MET A 180 19.75 13.89 -2.29
N GLN A 181 19.10 14.75 -1.51
CA GLN A 181 17.64 14.80 -1.43
C GLN A 181 17.03 15.12 -2.79
N LYS A 182 17.55 16.11 -3.52
CA LYS A 182 17.10 16.42 -4.88
C LYS A 182 17.26 15.23 -5.81
N LEU A 183 18.43 14.59 -5.80
CA LEU A 183 18.71 13.42 -6.65
C LEU A 183 17.72 12.28 -6.38
N ILE A 184 17.47 11.95 -5.11
CA ILE A 184 16.52 10.89 -4.75
C ILE A 184 15.09 11.28 -5.15
N HIS A 185 14.69 12.54 -5.01
CA HIS A 185 13.38 13.00 -5.50
C HIS A 185 13.25 12.85 -7.01
N ASP A 186 14.25 13.25 -7.78
CA ASP A 186 14.26 13.11 -9.24
C ASP A 186 14.19 11.62 -9.65
N GLN A 187 14.93 10.74 -8.99
CA GLN A 187 14.89 9.30 -9.21
C GLN A 187 13.50 8.69 -8.90
N LEU A 188 12.83 9.14 -7.84
CA LEU A 188 11.48 8.70 -7.49
C LEU A 188 10.44 9.19 -8.52
N GLU A 189 10.61 10.38 -9.08
CA GLU A 189 9.75 10.89 -10.17
C GLU A 189 9.99 10.10 -11.47
N GLU A 190 11.24 9.89 -11.87
CA GLU A 190 11.61 9.10 -13.06
C GLU A 190 11.10 7.66 -13.00
N SER A 191 11.12 7.04 -11.81
CA SER A 191 10.59 5.68 -11.57
C SER A 191 9.06 5.63 -11.45
N LYS A 192 8.35 6.76 -11.52
CA LYS A 192 6.90 6.87 -11.28
C LYS A 192 6.47 6.29 -9.93
N ALA A 193 7.28 6.50 -8.91
CA ALA A 193 7.13 5.92 -7.59
C ALA A 193 5.74 6.17 -6.97
N ILE A 194 5.14 7.35 -7.18
CA ILE A 194 3.79 7.67 -6.69
C ILE A 194 2.75 6.68 -7.25
N THR A 195 2.83 6.33 -8.52
CA THR A 195 1.90 5.38 -9.14
C THR A 195 2.07 3.98 -8.56
N ILE A 196 3.31 3.53 -8.38
CA ILE A 196 3.65 2.24 -7.77
C ILE A 196 3.17 2.20 -6.32
N MET A 197 3.45 3.24 -5.54
CA MET A 197 3.01 3.37 -4.14
C MET A 197 1.50 3.33 -3.98
N ARG A 198 0.73 3.88 -4.94
CA ARG A 198 -0.73 3.78 -4.91
C ARG A 198 -1.22 2.34 -4.94
N HIS A 199 -0.57 1.47 -5.71
CA HIS A 199 -0.89 0.03 -5.70
C HIS A 199 -0.54 -0.61 -4.36
N VAL A 200 0.63 -0.31 -3.82
CA VAL A 200 1.08 -0.82 -2.51
C VAL A 200 0.11 -0.39 -1.40
N PHE A 201 -0.28 0.88 -1.33
CA PHE A 201 -1.20 1.38 -0.29
C PHE A 201 -2.62 0.86 -0.45
N PHE A 202 -3.06 0.63 -1.69
CA PHE A 202 -4.37 0.03 -1.91
C PHE A 202 -4.40 -1.43 -1.42
N GLU A 203 -3.37 -2.22 -1.75
CA GLU A 203 -3.26 -3.60 -1.29
C GLU A 203 -3.09 -3.66 0.23
N MET A 204 -2.29 -2.77 0.81
CA MET A 204 -2.14 -2.60 2.26
C MET A 204 -3.48 -2.34 2.97
N ALA A 205 -4.31 -1.42 2.47
CA ALA A 205 -5.62 -1.13 3.05
C ALA A 205 -6.61 -2.30 2.89
N LEU A 206 -6.50 -3.05 1.80
CA LEU A 206 -7.41 -4.15 1.46
C LEU A 206 -7.02 -5.46 2.15
N LEU A 207 -5.74 -5.87 2.06
CA LEU A 207 -5.23 -7.16 2.52
C LEU A 207 -4.45 -7.08 3.83
N GLY A 208 -4.16 -5.87 4.30
CA GLY A 208 -3.43 -5.61 5.54
C GLY A 208 -1.93 -5.42 5.37
N THR A 209 -1.37 -5.69 4.20
CA THR A 209 0.07 -5.56 3.96
C THR A 209 0.33 -5.04 2.55
N GLY A 210 1.23 -4.08 2.44
CA GLY A 210 1.74 -3.58 1.17
C GLY A 210 3.22 -3.92 1.03
N ILE A 211 3.63 -4.38 -0.14
CA ILE A 211 5.00 -4.83 -0.40
C ILE A 211 5.58 -4.05 -1.57
N LEU A 212 6.75 -3.49 -1.34
CA LEU A 212 7.55 -2.79 -2.35
C LEU A 212 8.88 -3.51 -2.50
N LYS A 213 9.35 -3.67 -3.72
CA LYS A 213 10.63 -4.29 -4.06
C LYS A 213 11.56 -3.26 -4.69
N GLY A 214 12.83 -3.30 -4.34
CA GLY A 214 13.88 -2.45 -4.90
C GLY A 214 14.64 -1.62 -3.85
N PRO A 215 15.46 -0.66 -4.30
CA PRO A 215 15.70 -0.28 -5.70
C PRO A 215 16.61 -1.28 -6.45
N PHE A 216 16.28 -1.50 -7.72
CA PHE A 216 17.13 -2.24 -8.66
C PHE A 216 17.66 -1.31 -9.75
N THR A 217 18.80 -1.63 -10.31
CA THR A 217 19.35 -0.89 -11.45
C THR A 217 18.58 -1.26 -12.72
N ASP A 218 17.94 -0.27 -13.32
CA ASP A 218 17.30 -0.37 -14.62
C ASP A 218 18.04 0.50 -15.64
N LEU A 219 18.26 -0.04 -16.83
CA LEU A 219 18.93 0.67 -17.92
C LEU A 219 17.87 1.31 -18.80
N LYS A 220 17.72 2.61 -18.70
CA LYS A 220 16.77 3.37 -19.54
C LYS A 220 17.49 4.08 -20.66
N GLU A 221 16.95 3.94 -21.88
CA GLU A 221 17.36 4.76 -23.00
C GLU A 221 16.79 6.17 -22.84
N TYR A 222 17.66 7.17 -22.93
CA TYR A 222 17.23 8.56 -23.01
C TYR A 222 17.80 9.23 -24.24
N HIS A 223 17.05 10.16 -24.79
CA HIS A 223 17.41 10.91 -25.97
C HIS A 223 18.12 12.19 -25.55
N SER A 224 19.37 12.36 -26.01
CA SER A 224 20.17 13.55 -25.79
C SER A 224 20.56 14.17 -27.12
N PHE A 225 20.80 15.47 -27.12
CA PHE A 225 21.42 16.15 -28.25
C PHE A 225 22.85 16.50 -27.85
N ASP A 226 23.80 15.92 -28.54
CA ASP A 226 25.21 16.27 -28.38
C ASP A 226 25.64 17.17 -29.54
N SER A 227 26.55 18.11 -29.25
CA SER A 227 27.14 18.95 -30.32
C SER A 227 28.06 18.08 -31.15
N GLY A 228 27.75 17.97 -32.43
CA GLY A 228 28.61 17.36 -33.46
C GLY A 228 29.02 18.42 -34.50
N GLU A 229 30.06 18.13 -35.25
CA GLU A 229 30.46 18.96 -36.40
C GLU A 229 29.97 18.31 -37.70
N ASP A 230 29.41 19.12 -38.61
CA ASP A 230 29.07 18.72 -39.98
C ASP A 230 30.35 18.64 -40.84
N ASP A 231 30.29 17.96 -41.98
CA ASP A 231 31.40 17.86 -42.96
C ASP A 231 31.93 19.24 -43.42
N GLU A 232 31.16 20.30 -43.19
CA GLU A 232 31.51 21.71 -43.47
C GLU A 232 32.08 22.45 -42.23
N GLY A 233 32.24 21.78 -41.06
CA GLY A 233 32.76 22.37 -39.82
C GLY A 233 31.77 23.23 -39.02
N ASN A 234 30.45 23.12 -39.28
CA ASN A 234 29.44 23.82 -38.52
C ASN A 234 28.99 22.94 -37.34
N GLU A 235 28.78 23.55 -36.16
CA GLU A 235 28.18 22.86 -35.00
C GLU A 235 26.73 22.48 -35.31
N ILE A 236 26.46 21.17 -35.29
CA ILE A 236 25.10 20.63 -35.43
C ILE A 236 24.72 19.83 -34.17
N ASN A 237 23.46 19.89 -33.79
CA ASN A 237 22.92 19.06 -32.71
C ASN A 237 22.59 17.66 -33.24
N VAL A 238 23.40 16.68 -32.87
CA VAL A 238 23.20 15.28 -33.26
C VAL A 238 22.35 14.58 -32.17
N HIS A 239 21.27 13.96 -32.62
CA HIS A 239 20.45 13.14 -31.71
C HIS A 239 21.18 11.85 -31.36
N VAL A 240 21.49 11.67 -30.08
CA VAL A 240 22.19 10.48 -29.55
C VAL A 240 21.30 9.78 -28.53
N LYS A 241 21.22 8.46 -28.65
CA LYS A 241 20.63 7.60 -27.63
C LYS A 241 21.69 7.22 -26.61
N LYS A 242 21.49 7.59 -25.36
CA LYS A 242 22.38 7.22 -24.24
C LYS A 242 21.62 6.31 -23.30
N LEU A 243 22.33 5.34 -22.72
CA LEU A 243 21.83 4.48 -21.66
C LEU A 243 22.18 5.10 -20.31
N LYS A 244 21.16 5.29 -19.48
CA LYS A 244 21.34 5.78 -18.10
C LYS A 244 20.90 4.69 -17.13
N SER A 245 21.76 4.41 -16.16
CA SER A 245 21.43 3.56 -15.02
C SER A 245 20.57 4.34 -14.02
N THR A 246 19.36 3.87 -13.80
CA THR A 246 18.41 4.51 -12.87
C THR A 246 17.88 3.49 -11.87
N PRO A 247 17.65 3.89 -10.59
CA PRO A 247 17.02 3.00 -9.63
C PRO A 247 15.54 2.81 -10.00
N SER A 248 15.08 1.58 -10.00
CA SER A 248 13.69 1.19 -10.26
C SER A 248 13.11 0.46 -9.06
N ILE A 249 11.84 0.71 -8.78
CA ILE A 249 11.07 0.06 -7.71
C ILE A 249 9.85 -0.63 -8.32
N GLU A 250 9.37 -1.69 -7.67
CA GLU A 250 8.23 -2.49 -8.13
C GLU A 250 7.27 -2.78 -6.97
N ALA A 251 5.96 -2.72 -7.22
CA ALA A 251 4.95 -3.20 -6.27
C ALA A 251 4.82 -4.72 -6.41
N VAL A 252 4.94 -5.43 -5.32
CA VAL A 252 4.79 -6.89 -5.27
C VAL A 252 3.47 -7.22 -4.60
N SER A 253 2.69 -8.09 -5.24
CA SER A 253 1.43 -8.53 -4.64
C SER A 253 1.67 -9.53 -3.51
N CYS A 254 0.90 -9.41 -2.42
CA CYS A 254 0.91 -10.37 -1.33
C CYS A 254 0.65 -11.81 -1.82
N TRP A 255 -0.10 -11.97 -2.92
CA TRP A 255 -0.40 -13.29 -3.49
C TRP A 255 0.82 -14.01 -4.04
N ASP A 256 1.81 -13.27 -4.56
CA ASP A 256 3.01 -13.81 -5.19
C ASP A 256 4.26 -13.70 -4.30
N PHE A 257 4.10 -13.32 -3.06
CA PHE A 257 5.17 -13.14 -2.08
C PHE A 257 5.14 -14.25 -1.02
N TYR A 258 6.24 -14.94 -0.83
CA TYR A 258 6.38 -16.10 0.04
C TYR A 258 7.58 -15.90 1.00
N PRO A 259 7.34 -15.30 2.17
CA PRO A 259 8.39 -15.11 3.19
C PRO A 259 8.67 -16.42 3.96
N ASP A 260 9.72 -16.41 4.75
CA ASP A 260 10.03 -17.46 5.71
C ASP A 260 8.87 -17.62 6.71
N PRO A 261 8.30 -18.84 6.86
CA PRO A 261 7.20 -19.10 7.78
C PRO A 261 7.50 -18.81 9.27
N ASN A 262 8.77 -18.79 9.67
CA ASN A 262 9.18 -18.55 11.04
C ASN A 262 9.36 -17.06 11.37
N ALA A 263 9.42 -16.21 10.35
CA ALA A 263 9.66 -14.80 10.52
C ALA A 263 8.37 -14.02 10.83
N THR A 264 8.48 -13.01 11.67
CA THR A 264 7.41 -12.04 11.97
C THR A 264 7.62 -10.70 11.28
N SER A 265 8.82 -10.46 10.78
CA SER A 265 9.18 -9.24 10.03
C SER A 265 10.16 -9.57 8.91
N ILE A 266 10.32 -8.66 7.96
CA ILE A 266 11.27 -8.83 6.85
C ILE A 266 12.72 -8.90 7.34
N HIS A 267 13.02 -8.31 8.49
CA HIS A 267 14.37 -8.31 9.07
C HIS A 267 14.75 -9.66 9.71
N ASP A 268 13.75 -10.45 10.09
CA ASP A 268 13.95 -11.77 10.71
C ASP A 268 13.91 -12.90 9.67
N CYS A 269 13.65 -12.58 8.38
CA CYS A 269 13.57 -13.58 7.33
C CYS A 269 14.96 -14.09 6.93
N ASP A 270 15.13 -15.40 6.96
CA ASP A 270 16.29 -16.05 6.36
C ASP A 270 16.19 -16.06 4.83
N TYR A 271 14.95 -16.10 4.31
CA TYR A 271 14.70 -16.07 2.88
C TYR A 271 13.34 -15.45 2.52
N VAL A 272 13.24 -15.03 1.29
CA VAL A 272 11.99 -14.62 0.64
C VAL A 272 11.96 -15.19 -0.76
N ILE A 273 10.80 -15.71 -1.18
CA ILE A 273 10.58 -16.19 -2.54
C ILE A 273 9.46 -15.37 -3.17
N GLN A 274 9.74 -14.81 -4.34
CA GLN A 274 8.73 -14.17 -5.18
C GLN A 274 8.41 -15.06 -6.37
N ARG A 275 7.12 -15.28 -6.62
CA ARG A 275 6.63 -16.04 -7.76
C ARG A 275 6.33 -15.11 -8.93
N HIS A 276 6.87 -15.42 -10.10
CA HIS A 276 6.60 -14.70 -11.34
C HIS A 276 5.87 -15.59 -12.33
N SER A 277 4.99 -14.97 -13.12
CA SER A 277 4.26 -15.62 -14.21
C SER A 277 4.58 -14.91 -15.53
N TYR A 278 5.49 -15.48 -16.31
CA TYR A 278 5.93 -14.91 -17.57
C TYR A 278 5.19 -15.55 -18.76
N ASN A 279 4.88 -14.75 -19.78
CA ASN A 279 4.54 -15.28 -21.08
C ASN A 279 5.80 -15.73 -21.83
N LYS A 280 5.65 -16.41 -22.98
CA LYS A 280 6.77 -16.94 -23.74
C LYS A 280 7.78 -15.85 -24.11
N GLN A 281 7.33 -14.71 -24.61
CA GLN A 281 8.21 -13.61 -25.04
C GLN A 281 8.98 -13.02 -23.86
N GLN A 282 8.29 -12.71 -22.77
CA GLN A 282 8.92 -12.19 -21.56
C GLN A 282 9.95 -13.16 -20.96
N PHE A 283 9.71 -14.46 -21.13
CA PHE A 283 10.64 -15.49 -20.67
C PHE A 283 11.85 -15.61 -21.61
N GLU A 284 11.66 -15.48 -22.92
CA GLU A 284 12.73 -15.37 -23.91
C GLU A 284 13.63 -14.14 -23.66
N ASP A 285 13.02 -12.98 -23.33
CA ASP A 285 13.72 -11.72 -23.02
C ASP A 285 14.69 -11.88 -21.81
N LEU A 286 14.45 -12.86 -20.91
CA LEU A 286 15.38 -13.14 -19.81
C LEU A 286 16.73 -13.65 -20.31
N ALA A 287 16.77 -14.36 -21.44
CA ALA A 287 18.01 -14.87 -22.02
C ALA A 287 18.93 -13.76 -22.55
N GLU A 288 18.38 -12.58 -22.84
CA GLU A 288 19.14 -11.41 -23.31
C GLU A 288 19.74 -10.60 -22.15
N LYS A 289 19.23 -10.81 -20.92
CA LYS A 289 19.73 -10.07 -19.75
C LYS A 289 21.07 -10.60 -19.29
N PRO A 290 22.03 -9.72 -18.95
CA PRO A 290 23.28 -10.14 -18.35
C PRO A 290 23.03 -10.94 -17.06
N MET A 291 23.89 -11.91 -16.77
CA MET A 291 23.82 -12.81 -15.61
C MET A 291 22.70 -13.87 -15.65
N PHE A 292 21.86 -13.94 -16.68
CA PHE A 292 20.97 -15.07 -16.89
C PHE A 292 21.63 -16.12 -17.78
N ASN A 293 21.40 -17.39 -17.47
CA ASN A 293 21.88 -18.52 -18.27
C ASN A 293 20.93 -18.72 -19.48
N ALA A 294 21.34 -18.23 -20.63
CA ALA A 294 20.56 -18.31 -21.86
C ALA A 294 20.27 -19.77 -22.30
N GLU A 295 21.18 -20.71 -21.99
CA GLU A 295 21.00 -22.14 -22.30
C GLU A 295 19.90 -22.75 -21.43
N ALA A 296 19.92 -22.50 -20.12
CA ALA A 296 18.88 -22.95 -19.20
C ALA A 296 17.50 -22.36 -19.56
N VAL A 297 17.44 -21.09 -20.01
CA VAL A 297 16.19 -20.49 -20.49
C VAL A 297 15.66 -21.22 -21.72
N ARG A 298 16.52 -21.54 -22.70
CA ARG A 298 16.13 -22.28 -23.91
C ARG A 298 15.66 -23.69 -23.59
N GLU A 299 16.34 -24.41 -22.72
CA GLU A 299 15.92 -25.73 -22.26
C GLU A 299 14.53 -25.69 -21.58
N CYS A 300 14.26 -24.67 -20.74
CA CYS A 300 12.94 -24.49 -20.14
C CYS A 300 11.86 -24.19 -21.18
N LEU A 301 12.18 -23.42 -22.22
CA LEU A 301 11.27 -23.17 -23.34
C LEU A 301 10.93 -24.45 -24.11
N GLU A 302 11.90 -25.34 -24.31
CA GLU A 302 11.72 -26.66 -24.97
C GLU A 302 10.87 -27.60 -24.10
N MET A 303 11.04 -27.59 -22.77
CA MET A 303 10.19 -28.36 -21.83
C MET A 303 8.74 -27.87 -21.84
N GLY A 304 8.49 -26.62 -22.20
CA GLY A 304 7.17 -26.02 -22.28
C GLY A 304 6.68 -25.36 -20.98
N PRO A 305 5.48 -24.75 -21.04
CA PRO A 305 4.88 -24.02 -19.92
C PRO A 305 4.64 -24.92 -18.70
N ASN A 306 5.01 -24.43 -17.53
CA ASN A 306 4.95 -25.15 -16.25
C ASN A 306 4.12 -24.46 -15.17
N TYR A 307 3.38 -23.39 -15.53
CA TYR A 307 2.59 -22.65 -14.57
C TYR A 307 1.48 -23.51 -13.94
N GLN A 308 1.44 -23.53 -12.62
CA GLN A 308 0.40 -24.18 -11.85
C GLN A 308 -0.55 -23.15 -11.24
N THR A 309 -1.84 -23.26 -11.60
CA THR A 309 -2.88 -22.39 -11.02
C THR A 309 -3.12 -22.75 -9.55
N ARG A 310 -3.17 -21.73 -8.71
CA ARG A 310 -3.46 -21.88 -7.27
C ARG A 310 -4.96 -21.80 -7.00
N GLY A 311 -5.40 -22.41 -5.91
CA GLY A 311 -6.82 -22.49 -5.56
C GLY A 311 -7.49 -21.13 -5.37
N PHE A 312 -6.74 -20.10 -4.95
CA PHE A 312 -7.27 -18.76 -4.78
C PHE A 312 -7.50 -18.01 -6.10
N GLU A 313 -6.76 -18.32 -7.16
CA GLU A 313 -6.79 -17.58 -8.42
C GLU A 313 -8.17 -17.65 -9.10
N SER A 314 -8.84 -18.80 -9.04
CA SER A 314 -10.20 -18.96 -9.57
C SER A 314 -11.20 -18.03 -8.90
N SER A 315 -11.08 -17.88 -7.58
CA SER A 315 -11.93 -16.99 -6.79
C SER A 315 -11.57 -15.52 -6.97
N LEU A 316 -10.28 -15.21 -7.14
CA LEU A 316 -9.79 -13.85 -7.30
C LEU A 316 -10.24 -13.24 -8.64
N TYR A 317 -10.18 -14.02 -9.70
CA TYR A 317 -10.53 -13.54 -11.05
C TYR A 317 -11.99 -13.77 -11.43
N ASP A 318 -12.80 -14.41 -10.56
CA ASP A 318 -14.22 -14.72 -10.80
C ASP A 318 -14.43 -15.44 -12.15
N ARG A 319 -13.59 -16.43 -12.42
CA ARG A 319 -13.58 -17.20 -13.67
C ARG A 319 -13.50 -18.70 -13.38
N GLU A 320 -14.40 -19.47 -13.99
CA GLU A 320 -14.46 -20.93 -13.79
C GLU A 320 -13.31 -21.70 -14.48
N ASN A 321 -12.73 -21.15 -15.57
CA ASN A 321 -11.71 -21.81 -16.38
C ASN A 321 -10.39 -21.02 -16.46
N ILE A 322 -9.78 -20.74 -15.32
CA ILE A 322 -8.49 -20.02 -15.26
C ILE A 322 -7.36 -20.82 -15.86
N THR A 323 -7.38 -22.15 -15.73
CA THR A 323 -6.34 -23.04 -16.25
C THR A 323 -6.07 -22.81 -17.75
N SER A 324 -7.08 -22.43 -18.53
CA SER A 324 -6.92 -22.13 -19.95
C SER A 324 -6.15 -20.82 -20.22
N ILE A 325 -6.21 -19.85 -19.30
CA ILE A 325 -5.56 -18.54 -19.43
C ILE A 325 -4.06 -18.66 -19.17
N TYR A 326 -3.69 -19.48 -18.18
CA TYR A 326 -2.28 -19.69 -17.79
C TYR A 326 -1.62 -20.87 -18.51
N LYS A 327 -2.31 -21.53 -19.44
CA LYS A 327 -1.81 -22.70 -20.14
C LYS A 327 -0.46 -22.50 -20.84
N ASN A 328 -0.14 -21.24 -21.20
CA ASN A 328 1.09 -20.88 -21.90
C ASN A 328 1.99 -19.96 -21.05
N ARG A 329 1.97 -20.13 -19.72
CA ARG A 329 2.78 -19.34 -18.80
C ARG A 329 3.90 -20.17 -18.19
N PHE A 330 5.02 -19.50 -17.91
CA PHE A 330 6.17 -20.04 -17.20
C PHE A 330 6.16 -19.53 -15.77
N GLU A 331 6.19 -20.44 -14.80
CA GLU A 331 6.35 -20.12 -13.39
C GLU A 331 7.83 -20.05 -13.08
N VAL A 332 8.26 -18.89 -12.61
CA VAL A 332 9.63 -18.63 -12.19
C VAL A 332 9.63 -18.22 -10.73
N LEU A 333 10.47 -18.87 -9.94
CA LEU A 333 10.66 -18.53 -8.54
C LEU A 333 11.96 -17.74 -8.40
N GLU A 334 11.85 -16.55 -7.86
CA GLU A 334 12.97 -15.69 -7.49
C GLU A 334 13.21 -15.81 -6.00
N TYR A 335 14.35 -16.35 -5.64
CA TYR A 335 14.81 -16.57 -4.28
C TYR A 335 15.79 -15.48 -3.86
N TRP A 336 15.57 -14.90 -2.71
CA TRP A 336 16.50 -14.05 -1.99
C TRP A 336 16.67 -14.60 -0.60
N GLY A 337 17.90 -14.95 -0.21
CA GLY A 337 18.12 -15.49 1.13
C GLY A 337 19.53 -15.99 1.31
N ILE A 338 19.75 -16.64 2.43
CA ILE A 338 21.03 -17.23 2.81
C ILE A 338 21.06 -18.70 2.45
N ILE A 339 22.23 -19.16 2.04
CA ILE A 339 22.53 -20.58 1.81
C ILE A 339 23.86 -20.96 2.47
N ASP A 340 24.03 -22.24 2.78
CA ASP A 340 25.28 -22.76 3.26
C ASP A 340 26.38 -22.67 2.20
N ARG A 341 27.59 -22.38 2.64
CA ARG A 341 28.77 -22.29 1.77
C ARG A 341 29.00 -23.56 0.95
N LYS A 342 28.74 -24.72 1.54
CA LYS A 342 28.88 -26.00 0.80
C LYS A 342 27.97 -26.08 -0.41
N THR A 343 26.69 -25.67 -0.25
CA THR A 343 25.73 -25.61 -1.34
C THR A 343 26.13 -24.57 -2.41
N ALA A 344 26.69 -23.43 -1.99
CA ALA A 344 27.21 -22.42 -2.91
C ALA A 344 28.37 -22.94 -3.75
N ASP A 345 29.35 -23.65 -3.12
CA ASP A 345 30.49 -24.25 -3.78
C ASP A 345 30.07 -25.38 -4.74
N GLU A 346 29.14 -26.24 -4.34
CA GLU A 346 28.59 -27.32 -5.19
C GLU A 346 27.88 -26.77 -6.43
N CYS A 347 27.27 -25.60 -6.32
CA CYS A 347 26.61 -24.92 -7.44
C CYS A 347 27.57 -24.06 -8.27
N GLY A 348 28.86 -23.95 -7.90
CA GLY A 348 29.86 -23.18 -8.63
C GLY A 348 29.64 -21.65 -8.53
N LEU A 349 29.06 -21.14 -7.43
CA LEU A 349 28.89 -19.71 -7.22
C LEU A 349 30.24 -19.05 -6.92
N SER A 350 30.52 -17.94 -7.61
CA SER A 350 31.64 -17.05 -7.24
C SER A 350 31.12 -16.04 -6.22
N TYR A 351 31.74 -15.97 -5.05
CA TYR A 351 31.36 -15.06 -3.95
C TYR A 351 32.57 -14.47 -3.25
N GLU A 352 32.40 -13.28 -2.68
CA GLU A 352 33.47 -12.56 -1.95
C GLU A 352 33.35 -12.75 -0.42
N THR A 353 32.20 -13.19 0.07
CA THR A 353 31.91 -13.36 1.49
C THR A 353 32.78 -14.44 2.12
N THR A 354 33.41 -14.17 3.29
CA THR A 354 34.28 -15.10 4.03
C THR A 354 33.54 -15.94 5.09
N GLY A 355 32.23 -15.72 5.29
CA GLY A 355 31.40 -16.42 6.28
C GLY A 355 31.02 -17.85 5.90
N ASP A 356 30.42 -18.59 6.84
CA ASP A 356 29.91 -19.95 6.62
C ASP A 356 28.60 -19.96 5.81
N VAL A 357 27.94 -18.81 5.70
CA VAL A 357 26.71 -18.60 4.94
C VAL A 357 26.90 -17.50 3.91
N VAL A 358 26.25 -17.65 2.76
CA VAL A 358 26.32 -16.70 1.66
C VAL A 358 24.90 -16.22 1.34
N SER A 359 24.71 -14.88 1.25
CA SER A 359 23.44 -14.30 0.80
C SER A 359 23.41 -14.29 -0.72
N ILE A 360 22.36 -14.84 -1.30
CA ILE A 360 22.24 -15.00 -2.75
C ILE A 360 20.91 -14.48 -3.30
N ASN A 361 20.95 -14.20 -4.61
CA ASN A 361 19.76 -14.12 -5.46
C ASN A 361 19.79 -15.26 -6.46
N ALA A 362 18.78 -16.12 -6.46
CA ALA A 362 18.65 -17.21 -7.41
C ALA A 362 17.29 -17.20 -8.09
N TRP A 363 17.29 -17.49 -9.39
CA TRP A 363 16.08 -17.62 -10.20
C TRP A 363 15.98 -19.04 -10.73
N ILE A 364 14.87 -19.71 -10.48
CA ILE A 364 14.66 -21.08 -10.95
C ILE A 364 13.36 -21.20 -11.76
N CYS A 365 13.41 -22.02 -12.78
CA CYS A 365 12.22 -22.42 -13.54
C CYS A 365 12.24 -23.94 -13.69
N GLY A 366 11.16 -24.60 -13.25
CA GLY A 366 11.17 -26.06 -13.24
C GLY A 366 12.35 -26.61 -12.42
N ASN A 367 13.20 -27.43 -13.02
CA ASN A 367 14.39 -28.03 -12.40
C ASN A 367 15.69 -27.30 -12.79
N LYS A 368 15.60 -26.15 -13.41
CA LYS A 368 16.77 -25.42 -13.93
C LYS A 368 16.99 -24.11 -13.15
N VAL A 369 18.26 -23.82 -12.89
CA VAL A 369 18.69 -22.52 -12.36
C VAL A 369 18.91 -21.58 -13.55
N LEU A 370 18.15 -20.50 -13.59
CA LEU A 370 18.23 -19.47 -14.63
C LEU A 370 19.30 -18.43 -14.32
N ARG A 371 19.45 -18.12 -13.03
CA ARG A 371 20.42 -17.15 -12.52
C ARG A 371 20.80 -17.53 -11.09
N MET A 372 22.06 -17.33 -10.73
CA MET A 372 22.54 -17.41 -9.36
C MET A 372 23.69 -16.42 -9.19
N VAL A 373 23.52 -15.48 -8.27
CA VAL A 373 24.52 -14.45 -7.97
C VAL A 373 24.54 -14.17 -6.47
N GLU A 374 25.70 -13.74 -5.95
CA GLU A 374 25.78 -13.19 -4.60
C GLU A 374 24.91 -11.92 -4.51
N ASN A 375 24.36 -11.65 -3.33
CA ASN A 375 23.56 -10.46 -3.10
C ASN A 375 24.40 -9.19 -3.31
N PRO A 376 24.07 -8.33 -4.30
CA PRO A 376 24.90 -7.19 -4.66
C PRO A 376 24.76 -6.00 -3.72
N PHE A 377 23.83 -6.03 -2.75
CA PHE A 377 23.56 -4.89 -1.89
C PHE A 377 24.53 -4.80 -0.71
N SER A 378 25.09 -3.60 -0.49
CA SER A 378 25.92 -3.27 0.68
C SER A 378 25.27 -2.07 1.43
N PRO A 379 24.87 -2.23 2.70
CA PRO A 379 24.87 -3.46 3.51
C PRO A 379 23.95 -4.55 2.93
N THR A 380 24.30 -5.81 3.20
CA THR A 380 23.50 -6.97 2.74
C THR A 380 22.08 -6.89 3.30
N ARG A 381 21.10 -6.97 2.43
CA ARG A 381 19.67 -6.85 2.78
C ARG A 381 18.79 -7.60 1.77
N LEU A 382 17.61 -7.98 2.21
CA LEU A 382 16.55 -8.40 1.31
C LEU A 382 15.95 -7.16 0.62
N PRO A 383 15.78 -7.16 -0.71
CA PRO A 383 15.31 -5.99 -1.44
C PRO A 383 13.78 -5.82 -1.38
N TYR A 384 13.17 -6.12 -0.27
CA TYR A 384 11.74 -6.01 -0.05
C TYR A 384 11.45 -5.13 1.16
N LEU A 385 10.51 -4.22 1.00
CA LEU A 385 9.98 -3.35 2.04
C LEU A 385 8.53 -3.76 2.28
N VAL A 386 8.24 -4.21 3.50
CA VAL A 386 6.94 -4.77 3.87
C VAL A 386 6.28 -3.85 4.90
N CYS A 387 5.16 -3.25 4.52
CA CYS A 387 4.45 -2.29 5.36
C CYS A 387 3.09 -2.85 5.78
N PRO A 388 2.85 -3.09 7.08
CA PRO A 388 1.54 -3.50 7.57
C PRO A 388 0.61 -2.29 7.70
N TYR A 389 -0.67 -2.46 7.39
CA TYR A 389 -1.71 -1.48 7.70
C TYR A 389 -1.93 -1.39 9.22
N GLU A 390 -2.19 -2.53 9.84
CA GLU A 390 -2.22 -2.72 11.27
C GLU A 390 -1.24 -3.86 11.63
N LEU A 391 -0.37 -3.59 12.60
CA LEU A 391 0.68 -4.52 12.97
C LEU A 391 0.10 -5.75 13.67
N ASN A 392 0.48 -6.93 13.21
CA ASN A 392 0.23 -8.19 13.93
C ASN A 392 1.57 -8.70 14.49
N PRO A 393 1.78 -8.64 15.82
CA PRO A 393 3.10 -8.95 16.39
C PRO A 393 3.50 -10.42 16.32
N TYR A 394 2.58 -11.31 15.96
CA TYR A 394 2.81 -12.77 15.94
C TYR A 394 2.76 -13.36 14.52
N GLN A 395 2.49 -12.57 13.52
CA GLN A 395 2.38 -13.00 12.13
C GLN A 395 3.12 -12.03 11.22
N PHE A 396 3.62 -12.53 10.11
CA PHE A 396 4.31 -11.72 9.14
C PHE A 396 3.39 -10.69 8.47
N PHE A 397 2.18 -11.10 8.11
CA PHE A 397 1.23 -10.24 7.43
C PHE A 397 0.32 -9.50 8.42
N GLY A 398 0.17 -8.21 8.19
CA GLY A 398 -0.70 -7.33 8.97
C GLY A 398 -2.19 -7.59 8.75
N VAL A 399 -3.02 -6.80 9.45
CA VAL A 399 -4.47 -6.85 9.40
C VAL A 399 -5.02 -5.70 8.57
N GLY A 400 -5.95 -5.98 7.66
CA GLY A 400 -6.59 -4.99 6.78
C GLY A 400 -7.95 -4.48 7.28
N ILE A 401 -8.44 -3.43 6.65
CA ILE A 401 -9.75 -2.85 6.99
C ILE A 401 -10.91 -3.85 6.86
N PRO A 402 -10.99 -4.68 5.78
CA PRO A 402 -12.09 -5.61 5.65
C PRO A 402 -12.14 -6.66 6.76
N GLU A 403 -10.99 -7.05 7.29
CA GLU A 403 -10.88 -8.03 8.36
C GLU A 403 -11.40 -7.46 9.68
N ASN A 404 -11.03 -6.23 10.03
CA ASN A 404 -11.47 -5.56 11.26
C ASN A 404 -12.99 -5.34 11.31
N MET A 405 -13.67 -5.36 10.18
CA MET A 405 -15.12 -5.15 10.11
C MET A 405 -15.91 -6.34 9.54
N GLU A 406 -15.28 -7.51 9.37
CA GLU A 406 -15.89 -8.67 8.71
C GLU A 406 -17.21 -9.08 9.37
N ASP A 407 -17.22 -9.23 10.69
CA ASP A 407 -18.42 -9.62 11.46
C ASP A 407 -19.52 -8.56 11.34
N SER A 408 -19.17 -7.28 11.47
CA SER A 408 -20.11 -6.18 11.32
C SER A 408 -20.73 -6.14 9.91
N GLN A 409 -19.91 -6.37 8.86
CA GLN A 409 -20.37 -6.44 7.48
C GLN A 409 -21.35 -7.61 7.26
N MET A 410 -21.05 -8.76 7.86
CA MET A 410 -21.90 -9.95 7.76
C MET A 410 -23.27 -9.71 8.41
N VAL A 411 -23.29 -9.13 9.61
CA VAL A 411 -24.54 -8.80 10.33
C VAL A 411 -25.35 -7.73 9.60
N MET A 412 -24.69 -6.65 9.11
CA MET A 412 -25.34 -5.62 8.31
C MET A 412 -26.03 -6.20 7.07
N ASN A 413 -25.37 -7.10 6.36
CA ASN A 413 -25.94 -7.76 5.19
C ASN A 413 -27.16 -8.62 5.58
N GLY A 414 -27.08 -9.35 6.70
CA GLY A 414 -28.20 -10.14 7.25
C GLY A 414 -29.44 -9.30 7.52
N HIS A 415 -29.28 -8.21 8.25
CA HIS A 415 -30.38 -7.29 8.56
C HIS A 415 -30.94 -6.59 7.32
N ALA A 416 -30.10 -6.19 6.38
CA ALA A 416 -30.55 -5.62 5.12
C ALA A 416 -31.40 -6.61 4.30
N ARG A 417 -30.99 -7.88 4.20
CA ARG A 417 -31.78 -8.92 3.51
C ARG A 417 -33.09 -9.19 4.23
N MET A 418 -33.07 -9.34 5.57
CA MET A 418 -34.30 -9.55 6.37
C MET A 418 -35.26 -8.37 6.23
N ALA A 419 -34.76 -7.14 6.21
CA ALA A 419 -35.63 -5.97 6.01
C ALA A 419 -36.33 -6.00 4.65
N ILE A 420 -35.60 -6.33 3.57
CA ILE A 420 -36.14 -6.42 2.21
C ILE A 420 -37.17 -7.54 2.10
N ASP A 421 -36.85 -8.73 2.61
CA ASP A 421 -37.74 -9.89 2.55
C ASP A 421 -39.01 -9.66 3.40
N ASN A 422 -38.87 -9.01 4.58
CA ASN A 422 -40.01 -8.64 5.40
C ASN A 422 -40.87 -7.58 4.71
N LEU A 423 -40.29 -6.55 4.08
CA LEU A 423 -41.03 -5.56 3.31
C LEU A 423 -41.80 -6.21 2.15
N ALA A 424 -41.20 -7.16 1.46
CA ALA A 424 -41.85 -7.90 0.39
C ALA A 424 -43.05 -8.72 0.91
N LEU A 425 -42.90 -9.34 2.08
CA LEU A 425 -43.96 -10.12 2.73
C LEU A 425 -45.06 -9.23 3.31
N ALA A 426 -44.70 -8.16 4.04
CA ALA A 426 -45.64 -7.26 4.68
C ALA A 426 -46.39 -6.34 3.69
N GLY A 427 -45.73 -6.03 2.54
CA GLY A 427 -46.33 -5.23 1.46
C GLY A 427 -47.28 -6.01 0.56
N ASN A 428 -47.14 -7.31 0.50
CA ASN A 428 -48.03 -8.19 -0.25
C ASN A 428 -49.15 -8.67 0.64
N LEU A 429 -50.39 -8.27 0.30
CA LEU A 429 -51.57 -8.73 1.03
C LEU A 429 -51.75 -10.24 0.77
N VAL A 430 -51.76 -11.01 1.84
CA VAL A 430 -52.18 -12.42 1.82
C VAL A 430 -53.64 -12.47 2.20
N PHE A 431 -54.43 -13.15 1.42
CA PHE A 431 -55.83 -13.29 1.65
C PHE A 431 -56.15 -14.74 2.07
N ASP A 432 -56.86 -14.85 3.18
CA ASP A 432 -57.53 -16.06 3.59
C ASP A 432 -58.94 -16.00 3.02
N VAL A 433 -59.28 -16.97 2.17
CA VAL A 433 -60.51 -16.94 1.40
C VAL A 433 -61.32 -18.20 1.71
N ASP A 434 -62.55 -17.98 2.21
CA ASP A 434 -63.52 -19.07 2.33
C ASP A 434 -64.25 -19.25 0.98
N GLU A 435 -63.78 -20.26 0.23
CA GLU A 435 -64.33 -20.58 -1.09
C GLU A 435 -65.82 -21.00 -1.03
N THR A 436 -66.29 -21.52 0.13
CA THR A 436 -67.69 -21.93 0.30
C THR A 436 -68.68 -20.76 0.32
N MET A 437 -68.18 -19.58 0.68
CA MET A 437 -68.98 -18.32 0.71
C MET A 437 -68.98 -17.57 -0.61
N LEU A 438 -68.16 -17.99 -1.57
CA LEU A 438 -68.01 -17.30 -2.85
C LEU A 438 -68.72 -18.07 -3.98
N VAL A 439 -69.15 -17.36 -5.03
CA VAL A 439 -69.73 -17.98 -6.21
C VAL A 439 -68.63 -18.81 -6.90
N PRO A 440 -68.87 -20.12 -7.16
CA PRO A 440 -67.86 -20.97 -7.77
C PRO A 440 -67.40 -20.48 -9.14
N GLY A 441 -66.09 -20.66 -9.42
CA GLY A 441 -65.49 -20.36 -10.72
C GLY A 441 -65.11 -18.91 -10.97
N GLN A 442 -65.16 -18.02 -9.94
CA GLN A 442 -64.67 -16.65 -10.12
C GLN A 442 -63.13 -16.60 -9.98
N ASP A 443 -62.53 -15.70 -10.78
CA ASP A 443 -61.10 -15.45 -10.72
C ASP A 443 -60.71 -14.87 -9.36
N MET A 444 -59.73 -15.52 -8.68
CA MET A 444 -59.22 -15.11 -7.36
C MET A 444 -58.13 -14.02 -7.40
N LYS A 445 -57.69 -13.63 -8.60
CA LYS A 445 -56.68 -12.55 -8.73
C LYS A 445 -57.21 -11.24 -8.16
N VAL A 446 -56.47 -10.62 -7.26
CA VAL A 446 -56.84 -9.35 -6.60
C VAL A 446 -56.16 -8.19 -7.33
N PHE A 447 -56.95 -7.18 -7.70
CA PHE A 447 -56.52 -5.94 -8.30
C PHE A 447 -57.42 -4.78 -7.85
N PRO A 448 -56.99 -3.53 -7.92
CA PRO A 448 -57.84 -2.39 -7.55
C PRO A 448 -59.18 -2.37 -8.31
N GLY A 449 -60.29 -2.28 -7.58
CA GLY A 449 -61.62 -2.33 -8.18
C GLY A 449 -62.19 -3.71 -8.39
N LYS A 450 -61.52 -4.79 -7.97
CA LYS A 450 -62.03 -6.16 -8.04
C LYS A 450 -63.30 -6.32 -7.19
N ILE A 451 -64.37 -6.89 -7.75
CA ILE A 451 -65.60 -7.22 -7.08
C ILE A 451 -65.73 -8.75 -6.95
N PHE A 452 -65.79 -9.24 -5.72
CA PHE A 452 -66.08 -10.65 -5.43
C PHE A 452 -67.57 -10.84 -5.19
N ARG A 453 -68.16 -11.82 -5.84
CA ARG A 453 -69.58 -12.16 -5.69
C ARG A 453 -69.75 -13.27 -4.67
N ARG A 454 -70.70 -13.07 -3.72
CA ARG A 454 -71.01 -14.03 -2.67
C ARG A 454 -72.22 -14.90 -3.08
N GLN A 455 -72.26 -16.09 -2.51
CA GLN A 455 -73.46 -16.92 -2.57
C GLN A 455 -74.56 -16.31 -1.72
N SER A 456 -75.80 -16.42 -2.17
CA SER A 456 -76.99 -15.89 -1.44
C SER A 456 -77.17 -16.66 -0.13
N GLY A 457 -77.41 -15.92 0.99
CA GLY A 457 -77.70 -16.49 2.30
C GLY A 457 -76.51 -16.68 3.24
N GLN A 458 -75.31 -16.43 2.80
CA GLN A 458 -74.10 -16.54 3.64
C GLN A 458 -73.84 -15.23 4.40
N THR A 459 -73.68 -15.33 5.75
CA THR A 459 -73.34 -14.20 6.64
C THR A 459 -71.95 -14.37 7.15
N GLY A 460 -71.12 -13.33 7.07
CA GLY A 460 -69.71 -13.38 7.52
C GLY A 460 -68.76 -12.75 6.49
N GLN A 461 -67.51 -12.70 6.78
CA GLN A 461 -66.48 -12.17 5.90
C GLN A 461 -65.87 -13.31 5.10
N ALA A 462 -66.08 -13.35 3.79
CA ALA A 462 -65.56 -14.41 2.92
C ALA A 462 -64.07 -14.26 2.55
N ILE A 463 -63.52 -13.07 2.70
CA ILE A 463 -62.13 -12.75 2.40
C ILE A 463 -61.56 -12.00 3.56
N HIS A 464 -60.55 -12.57 4.20
CA HIS A 464 -59.77 -11.91 5.25
C HIS A 464 -58.38 -11.52 4.70
N GLY A 465 -58.04 -10.24 4.81
CA GLY A 465 -56.69 -9.79 4.56
C GLY A 465 -55.81 -10.09 5.77
N VAL A 466 -54.83 -10.96 5.62
CA VAL A 466 -53.85 -11.25 6.66
C VAL A 466 -52.70 -10.25 6.53
N LYS A 467 -52.45 -9.46 7.58
CA LYS A 467 -51.35 -8.54 7.65
C LYS A 467 -50.21 -9.19 8.44
N PHE A 468 -49.02 -9.31 7.82
CA PHE A 468 -47.82 -9.66 8.53
C PHE A 468 -47.20 -8.46 9.21
N PRO A 469 -46.60 -8.60 10.41
CA PRO A 469 -45.96 -7.49 11.09
C PRO A 469 -44.78 -6.98 10.27
N ASN A 470 -44.65 -5.67 10.14
CA ASN A 470 -43.52 -5.04 9.47
C ASN A 470 -42.40 -4.79 10.49
N THR A 471 -41.35 -5.60 10.42
CA THR A 471 -40.15 -5.48 11.26
C THR A 471 -38.95 -4.89 10.50
N ALA A 472 -39.22 -4.29 9.33
CA ALA A 472 -38.14 -3.73 8.52
C ALA A 472 -37.44 -2.56 9.21
N TYR A 473 -38.16 -1.78 10.01
CA TYR A 473 -37.61 -0.64 10.73
C TYR A 473 -36.61 -1.08 11.81
N GLU A 474 -36.95 -2.09 12.60
CA GLU A 474 -36.05 -2.68 13.60
C GLU A 474 -34.80 -3.26 12.98
N ASN A 475 -34.95 -3.94 11.84
CA ASN A 475 -33.79 -4.46 11.10
C ASN A 475 -32.87 -3.33 10.59
N LEU A 476 -33.43 -2.21 10.11
CA LEU A 476 -32.66 -1.06 9.68
C LEU A 476 -32.00 -0.34 10.86
N GLN A 477 -32.62 -0.26 12.03
CA GLN A 477 -31.97 0.26 13.24
C GLN A 477 -30.76 -0.61 13.65
N MET A 478 -30.88 -1.95 13.60
CA MET A 478 -29.76 -2.85 13.86
C MET A 478 -28.66 -2.69 12.81
N PHE A 479 -29.02 -2.55 11.54
CA PHE A 479 -28.06 -2.24 10.49
C PHE A 479 -27.26 -0.97 10.79
N ASP A 480 -27.94 0.12 11.17
CA ASP A 480 -27.26 1.38 11.52
C ASP A 480 -26.39 1.25 12.77
N LYS A 481 -26.79 0.44 13.75
CA LYS A 481 -25.97 0.17 14.94
C LYS A 481 -24.69 -0.58 14.59
N PHE A 482 -24.77 -1.62 13.76
CA PHE A 482 -23.58 -2.35 13.32
C PHE A 482 -22.70 -1.53 12.38
N ARG A 483 -23.28 -0.57 11.65
CA ARG A 483 -22.50 0.41 10.87
C ARG A 483 -21.68 1.31 11.79
N GLN A 484 -22.23 1.74 12.94
CA GLN A 484 -21.50 2.50 13.95
C GLN A 484 -20.37 1.65 14.57
N ILE A 485 -20.63 0.37 14.89
CA ILE A 485 -19.60 -0.55 15.39
C ILE A 485 -18.47 -0.72 14.35
N ALA A 486 -18.81 -0.82 13.07
CA ALA A 486 -17.81 -0.87 12.00
C ALA A 486 -17.02 0.45 11.87
N ASP A 487 -17.63 1.61 12.16
CA ASP A 487 -16.96 2.91 12.22
C ASP A 487 -15.92 2.92 13.37
N GLU A 488 -16.28 2.40 14.53
CA GLU A 488 -15.42 2.29 15.70
C GLU A 488 -14.29 1.28 15.48
N ALA A 489 -14.59 0.08 14.95
CA ALA A 489 -13.63 -0.97 14.71
C ALA A 489 -12.56 -0.59 13.67
N THR A 490 -12.92 0.18 12.65
CA THR A 490 -11.98 0.61 11.60
C THR A 490 -11.33 1.96 11.88
N GLY A 491 -11.84 2.72 12.84
CA GLY A 491 -11.44 4.11 13.09
C GLY A 491 -11.74 5.06 11.92
N ILE A 492 -12.58 4.65 10.96
CA ILE A 492 -12.97 5.45 9.79
C ILE A 492 -14.45 5.81 9.91
N PRO A 493 -14.79 6.98 10.45
CA PRO A 493 -16.16 7.35 10.66
C PRO A 493 -16.89 7.68 9.36
N SER A 494 -18.21 7.45 9.34
CA SER A 494 -19.05 7.62 8.16
C SER A 494 -19.09 9.04 7.60
N TYR A 495 -18.84 10.06 8.43
CA TYR A 495 -18.77 11.45 7.96
C TYR A 495 -17.49 11.73 7.12
N SER A 496 -16.43 10.94 7.25
CA SER A 496 -15.20 11.12 6.46
C SER A 496 -15.40 10.86 4.95
N HIS A 497 -16.49 10.16 4.59
CA HIS A 497 -16.84 9.86 3.19
C HIS A 497 -18.22 10.38 2.78
N GLY A 498 -18.69 11.46 3.41
CA GLY A 498 -19.86 12.23 2.95
C GLY A 498 -21.22 11.80 3.50
N ALA A 499 -21.28 10.95 4.52
CA ALA A 499 -22.55 10.66 5.19
C ALA A 499 -22.99 11.83 6.09
N THR A 500 -24.13 12.46 5.77
CA THR A 500 -24.64 13.68 6.41
C THR A 500 -25.41 13.44 7.71
N GLY A 501 -25.27 12.29 8.37
CA GLY A 501 -26.12 11.85 9.49
C GLY A 501 -25.69 12.27 10.90
N VAL A 502 -24.69 13.14 11.09
CA VAL A 502 -24.24 13.54 12.44
C VAL A 502 -25.06 14.71 12.93
N GLN A 503 -26.07 14.42 13.75
CA GLN A 503 -26.94 15.45 14.35
C GLN A 503 -26.21 16.17 15.50
N SER A 504 -26.35 17.48 15.55
CA SER A 504 -26.09 18.45 16.63
C SER A 504 -24.66 18.90 16.94
N THR A 505 -23.63 18.07 16.97
CA THR A 505 -22.24 18.52 17.28
C THR A 505 -21.53 19.15 16.09
N THR A 506 -21.96 18.87 14.87
CA THR A 506 -21.36 19.39 13.62
C THR A 506 -21.81 20.78 13.21
N ARG A 507 -22.65 21.44 14.00
CA ARG A 507 -23.17 22.78 13.68
C ARG A 507 -22.13 23.89 13.84
N THR A 508 -21.01 23.65 14.51
CA THR A 508 -19.93 24.64 14.69
C THR A 508 -18.66 24.17 13.99
N ALA A 509 -17.93 25.11 13.38
CA ALA A 509 -16.65 24.83 12.76
C ALA A 509 -15.66 24.17 13.73
N ALA A 510 -15.66 24.59 15.02
CA ALA A 510 -14.84 23.99 16.06
C ALA A 510 -15.22 22.52 16.36
N GLY A 511 -16.52 22.20 16.41
CA GLY A 511 -16.99 20.81 16.61
C GLY A 511 -16.61 19.90 15.44
N MET A 512 -16.69 20.39 14.20
CA MET A 512 -16.26 19.66 13.01
C MET A 512 -14.73 19.41 13.04
N SER A 513 -13.95 20.41 13.43
CA SER A 513 -12.49 20.29 13.56
C SER A 513 -12.07 19.27 14.62
N MET A 514 -12.73 19.28 15.80
CA MET A 514 -12.45 18.26 16.83
C MET A 514 -12.78 16.85 16.36
N LEU A 515 -13.89 16.66 15.63
CA LEU A 515 -14.25 15.35 15.08
C LEU A 515 -13.26 14.90 13.99
N MET A 516 -12.82 15.80 13.13
CA MET A 516 -11.78 15.50 12.14
C MET A 516 -10.44 15.17 12.82
N GLY A 517 -10.06 15.88 13.88
CA GLY A 517 -8.85 15.59 14.66
C GLY A 517 -8.90 14.21 15.35
N ALA A 518 -10.07 13.82 15.88
CA ALA A 518 -10.24 12.49 16.47
C ALA A 518 -10.18 11.36 15.42
N ALA A 519 -10.77 11.56 14.24
CA ALA A 519 -10.65 10.61 13.12
C ALA A 519 -9.22 10.50 12.58
N ALA A 520 -8.42 11.56 12.73
CA ALA A 520 -7.02 11.56 12.28
C ALA A 520 -6.10 10.66 13.14
N LEU A 521 -6.50 10.25 14.35
CA LEU A 521 -5.64 9.44 15.22
C LEU A 521 -5.38 8.03 14.65
N SER A 522 -6.39 7.35 14.11
CA SER A 522 -6.21 6.03 13.50
C SER A 522 -5.33 6.10 12.25
N ILE A 523 -5.53 7.13 11.43
CA ILE A 523 -4.70 7.38 10.25
C ILE A 523 -3.26 7.73 10.65
N LYS A 524 -3.03 8.44 11.75
CA LYS A 524 -1.66 8.73 12.25
C LYS A 524 -0.85 7.48 12.48
N THR A 525 -1.45 6.45 13.06
CA THR A 525 -0.78 5.16 13.29
C THR A 525 -0.41 4.50 11.96
N VAL A 526 -1.33 4.49 10.99
CA VAL A 526 -1.05 3.94 9.65
C VAL A 526 0.05 4.73 8.94
N ILE A 527 0.00 6.07 8.98
CA ILE A 527 1.05 6.91 8.40
C ILE A 527 2.40 6.66 9.10
N LYS A 528 2.41 6.47 10.42
CA LYS A 528 3.62 6.14 11.16
C LYS A 528 4.19 4.78 10.73
N ASN A 529 3.35 3.77 10.50
CA ASN A 529 3.79 2.50 9.94
C ASN A 529 4.38 2.68 8.54
N ILE A 530 3.75 3.51 7.69
CA ILE A 530 4.30 3.83 6.36
C ILE A 530 5.65 4.53 6.47
N ASP A 531 5.80 5.49 7.39
CA ASP A 531 7.07 6.18 7.63
C ASP A 531 8.18 5.20 8.05
N ASP A 532 7.88 4.33 9.02
CA ASP A 532 8.88 3.45 9.64
C ASP A 532 9.22 2.23 8.79
N TYR A 533 8.22 1.60 8.14
CA TYR A 533 8.41 0.34 7.40
C TYR A 533 8.59 0.52 5.89
N LEU A 534 8.23 1.69 5.33
CA LEU A 534 8.29 1.88 3.89
C LEU A 534 9.13 3.09 3.47
N LEU A 535 8.77 4.31 3.91
CA LEU A 535 9.41 5.55 3.42
C LEU A 535 10.86 5.68 3.89
N LYS A 536 11.12 5.50 5.18
CA LYS A 536 12.47 5.57 5.72
C LYS A 536 13.38 4.49 5.12
N PRO A 537 13.02 3.18 5.13
CA PRO A 537 13.84 2.15 4.52
C PRO A 537 14.00 2.30 3.00
N LEU A 538 13.00 2.85 2.29
CA LEU A 538 13.15 3.16 0.87
C LEU A 538 14.18 4.25 0.63
N GLY A 539 14.11 5.33 1.40
CA GLY A 539 15.09 6.41 1.32
C GLY A 539 16.51 5.92 1.61
N GLU A 540 16.69 5.12 2.68
CA GLU A 540 17.97 4.48 3.01
C GLU A 540 18.46 3.56 1.89
N SER A 541 17.55 2.79 1.29
CA SER A 541 17.88 1.91 0.17
C SER A 541 18.33 2.67 -1.07
N LEU A 542 17.65 3.78 -1.40
CA LEU A 542 18.05 4.67 -2.51
C LEU A 542 19.36 5.40 -2.22
N PHE A 543 19.58 5.79 -0.97
CA PHE A 543 20.85 6.38 -0.54
C PHE A 543 22.01 5.40 -0.76
N TYR A 544 21.91 4.15 -0.25
CA TYR A 544 22.94 3.13 -0.45
C TYR A 544 23.12 2.78 -1.92
N TRP A 545 22.03 2.75 -2.71
CA TRP A 545 22.12 2.54 -4.15
C TRP A 545 22.95 3.65 -4.82
N ASN A 546 22.69 4.91 -4.49
CA ASN A 546 23.46 6.05 -5.02
C ASN A 546 24.93 6.02 -4.56
N MET A 547 25.19 5.60 -3.33
CA MET A 547 26.56 5.46 -2.83
C MET A 547 27.34 4.37 -3.58
N GLN A 548 26.67 3.27 -3.97
CA GLN A 548 27.28 2.09 -4.53
C GLN A 548 27.35 2.11 -6.06
N PHE A 549 26.29 2.53 -6.73
CA PHE A 549 26.11 2.37 -8.17
C PHE A 549 26.07 3.69 -8.96
N ASN A 550 26.05 4.83 -8.30
CA ASN A 550 26.02 6.13 -8.98
C ASN A 550 27.43 6.75 -8.98
N ASP A 551 28.10 6.74 -10.13
CA ASP A 551 29.43 7.30 -10.30
C ASP A 551 29.43 8.79 -10.68
N ASP A 552 28.28 9.32 -11.15
CA ASP A 552 28.19 10.66 -11.73
C ASP A 552 28.34 11.80 -10.72
N ALA A 553 28.23 11.53 -9.40
CA ALA A 553 28.17 12.59 -8.41
C ALA A 553 28.97 12.28 -7.13
N PRO A 554 30.31 12.20 -7.19
CA PRO A 554 31.14 11.88 -6.02
C PRO A 554 31.03 12.93 -4.89
N HIS A 555 30.69 14.17 -5.21
CA HIS A 555 30.55 15.27 -4.25
C HIS A 555 29.23 15.24 -3.43
N ILE A 556 28.32 14.33 -3.75
CA ILE A 556 27.05 14.12 -3.04
C ILE A 556 27.21 12.99 -2.00
N LYS A 557 28.23 12.16 -2.15
CA LYS A 557 28.50 11.03 -1.26
C LYS A 557 29.00 11.53 0.09
N GLY A 558 28.33 11.11 1.16
CA GLY A 558 28.64 11.52 2.53
C GLY A 558 27.84 10.72 3.54
N ASP A 559 28.11 10.95 4.82
CA ASP A 559 27.34 10.35 5.92
C ASP A 559 26.09 11.18 6.18
N LEU A 560 24.92 10.65 5.82
CA LEU A 560 23.65 11.33 5.82
C LEU A 560 22.58 10.50 6.53
N GLU A 561 21.69 11.14 7.27
CA GLU A 561 20.55 10.54 7.92
C GLU A 561 19.27 10.79 7.13
N ILE A 562 18.49 9.75 6.89
CA ILE A 562 17.22 9.83 6.17
C ILE A 562 16.07 9.89 7.16
N LYS A 563 15.18 10.86 6.98
CA LYS A 563 13.99 11.06 7.80
C LYS A 563 12.73 11.01 6.94
N ALA A 564 11.81 10.12 7.30
CA ALA A 564 10.47 10.13 6.72
C ALA A 564 9.68 11.32 7.27
N GLN A 565 8.92 12.00 6.41
CA GLN A 565 8.18 13.22 6.74
C GLN A 565 6.66 13.07 6.58
N GLY A 566 6.12 11.85 6.44
CA GLY A 566 4.70 11.61 6.30
C GLY A 566 3.90 12.07 7.50
N THR A 567 4.35 11.72 8.71
CA THR A 567 3.73 12.17 9.97
C THR A 567 3.85 13.70 10.16
N SER A 568 4.99 14.28 9.79
CA SER A 568 5.19 15.73 9.84
C SER A 568 4.27 16.49 8.88
N SER A 569 4.04 15.96 7.69
CA SER A 569 3.08 16.51 6.72
C SER A 569 1.65 16.54 7.26
N LEU A 570 1.24 15.50 7.99
CA LEU A 570 -0.07 15.46 8.65
C LEU A 570 -0.19 16.56 9.71
N MET A 571 0.82 16.71 10.58
CA MET A 571 0.84 17.74 11.64
C MET A 571 0.82 19.15 11.04
N GLN A 572 1.56 19.40 9.97
CA GLN A 572 1.54 20.70 9.29
C GLN A 572 0.15 21.03 8.72
N LYS A 573 -0.56 20.06 8.16
CA LYS A 573 -1.93 20.24 7.68
C LYS A 573 -2.90 20.58 8.82
N GLU A 574 -2.79 19.91 9.96
CA GLU A 574 -3.61 20.20 11.14
C GLU A 574 -3.38 21.63 11.63
N VAL A 575 -2.11 22.05 11.78
CA VAL A 575 -1.74 23.41 12.21
C VAL A 575 -2.21 24.45 11.20
N ARG A 576 -2.06 24.19 9.90
CA ARG A 576 -2.54 25.09 8.84
C ARG A 576 -4.05 25.23 8.86
N SER A 577 -4.78 24.13 9.02
CA SER A 577 -6.24 24.14 9.15
C SER A 577 -6.69 24.94 10.37
N GLN A 578 -6.06 24.77 11.52
CA GLN A 578 -6.34 25.54 12.74
C GLN A 578 -6.06 27.04 12.55
N ARG A 579 -4.93 27.39 11.94
CA ARG A 579 -4.57 28.80 11.64
C ARG A 579 -5.58 29.44 10.68
N LEU A 580 -5.99 28.74 9.62
CA LEU A 580 -7.01 29.24 8.70
C LEU A 580 -8.36 29.47 9.38
N MET A 581 -8.77 28.58 10.29
CA MET A 581 -10.00 28.79 11.06
C MET A 581 -9.91 29.96 12.03
N THR A 582 -8.76 30.14 12.69
CA THR A 582 -8.53 31.31 13.56
C THR A 582 -8.51 32.62 12.75
N PHE A 583 -8.05 32.59 11.52
CA PHE A 583 -8.05 33.74 10.61
C PHE A 583 -9.46 34.09 10.09
N MET A 584 -10.36 33.09 9.94
CA MET A 584 -11.74 33.28 9.48
C MET A 584 -12.71 33.69 10.60
N GLN A 585 -12.30 33.62 11.86
CA GLN A 585 -13.01 34.14 13.03
C GLN A 585 -12.57 35.57 13.35
#